data_ed191d6779ab21dea390b27168a88b8f
#
_entry.id   ed191d6779ab21dea390b27168a88b8f
#
_cell.length_a   1.000
_cell.length_b   1.000
_cell.length_c   1.000
_cell.angle_alpha   90.00
_cell.angle_beta   90.00
_cell.angle_gamma   90.00
#
_symmetry.space_group_name_H-M   'P 1'
#
loop_
_entity.id
_entity.type
_entity.pdbx_description
1 polymer ?
#
loop_
_entity_poly.entity_id
_entity_poly.type
_entity_poly.pdbx_seq_one_letter_code
_entity_poly.pdbx_strand_id
1 'polypeptide(L)'
;PEWIEAATEEIDRQSGMCFRTKQFTNVLDGDGCDAIFLDCFPILEIDAFMIDGNIIQPDEYVLKKSTGIIRLKSRITPYGVANVIVSGIHGYSKVPALVQKIATLIVAKTALSARFESLVDNENIGDFSQTRSFKKLNDELDRAWSALGKRYRVSTL
;
A
#
# COMPACT_ATOMS: atom_id res chain seq x y z
N PRO A 1 1.59 17.58 -8.72
CA PRO A 1 2.67 18.29 -8.02
C PRO A 1 3.58 17.27 -7.39
N GLU A 2 4.85 17.33 -7.70
CA GLU A 2 5.92 16.39 -7.31
C GLU A 2 5.92 16.03 -5.81
N TRP A 3 5.58 16.97 -4.93
CA TRP A 3 5.57 16.74 -3.48
C TRP A 3 4.48 15.77 -3.02
N ILE A 4 3.34 15.71 -3.70
CA ILE A 4 2.26 14.77 -3.39
C ILE A 4 2.66 13.37 -3.86
N GLU A 5 3.29 13.26 -5.00
CA GLU A 5 3.80 11.99 -5.52
C GLU A 5 4.89 11.44 -4.60
N ALA A 6 5.88 12.26 -4.25
CA ALA A 6 6.95 11.89 -3.31
C ALA A 6 6.39 11.47 -1.94
N ALA A 7 5.40 12.19 -1.39
CA ALA A 7 4.76 11.81 -0.13
C ALA A 7 4.01 10.48 -0.24
N THR A 8 3.39 10.20 -1.39
CA THR A 8 2.67 8.95 -1.62
C THR A 8 3.64 7.77 -1.74
N GLU A 9 4.73 7.94 -2.48
CA GLU A 9 5.78 6.91 -2.61
C GLU A 9 6.43 6.59 -1.26
N GLU A 10 6.67 7.62 -0.44
CA GLU A 10 7.20 7.44 0.91
C GLU A 10 6.23 6.64 1.79
N ILE A 11 4.92 6.91 1.68
CA ILE A 11 3.90 6.16 2.42
C ILE A 11 3.83 4.71 1.95
N ASP A 12 3.81 4.47 0.64
CA ASP A 12 3.79 3.12 0.07
C ASP A 12 5.05 2.34 0.50
N ARG A 13 6.22 2.99 0.48
CA ARG A 13 7.51 2.39 0.88
C ARG A 13 7.55 2.03 2.37
N GLN A 14 7.15 2.94 3.26
CA GLN A 14 7.23 2.73 4.71
C GLN A 14 6.17 1.76 5.22
N SER A 15 4.98 1.76 4.61
CA SER A 15 3.89 0.87 5.02
C SER A 15 3.97 -0.53 4.40
N GLY A 16 4.69 -0.68 3.29
CA GLY A 16 4.68 -1.90 2.47
C GLY A 16 3.32 -2.14 1.79
N MET A 17 2.46 -1.13 1.72
CA MET A 17 1.11 -1.24 1.17
C MET A 17 0.87 -0.19 0.09
N CYS A 18 0.10 -0.54 -0.95
CA CYS A 18 -0.34 0.41 -1.95
C CYS A 18 -1.74 0.93 -1.59
N PHE A 19 -1.86 2.23 -1.31
CA PHE A 19 -3.13 2.88 -0.98
C PHE A 19 -3.87 3.47 -2.19
N ARG A 20 -3.27 3.39 -3.37
CA ARG A 20 -3.90 3.75 -4.65
C ARG A 20 -4.35 2.49 -5.37
N THR A 21 -5.35 2.64 -6.23
CA THR A 21 -5.74 1.55 -7.13
C THR A 21 -4.65 1.35 -8.19
N LYS A 22 -4.23 0.10 -8.35
CA LYS A 22 -3.28 -0.33 -9.39
C LYS A 22 -3.76 -1.62 -10.02
N GLN A 23 -3.49 -1.79 -11.30
CA GLN A 23 -3.62 -3.08 -11.96
C GLN A 23 -2.46 -3.99 -11.54
N PHE A 24 -2.74 -5.29 -11.47
CA PHE A 24 -1.73 -6.30 -11.21
C PHE A 24 -1.91 -7.50 -12.13
N THR A 25 -0.83 -8.22 -12.32
CA THR A 25 -0.82 -9.56 -12.92
C THR A 25 0.19 -10.39 -12.14
N ASN A 26 -0.30 -11.36 -11.39
CA ASN A 26 0.52 -12.34 -10.71
C ASN A 26 0.61 -13.60 -11.57
N VAL A 27 1.83 -14.03 -11.83
CA VAL A 27 2.14 -15.31 -12.47
C VAL A 27 2.79 -16.19 -11.41
N LEU A 28 2.12 -17.26 -11.03
CA LEU A 28 2.46 -18.09 -9.88
C LEU A 28 2.63 -19.55 -10.32
N ASP A 29 3.39 -20.29 -9.55
CA ASP A 29 3.55 -21.72 -9.70
C ASP A 29 2.42 -22.47 -8.99
N GLY A 30 1.91 -23.50 -9.60
CA GLY A 30 0.95 -24.40 -8.96
C GLY A 30 1.70 -25.37 -8.03
N ASP A 31 1.24 -25.49 -6.80
CA ASP A 31 1.86 -26.24 -5.70
C ASP A 31 1.03 -27.43 -5.19
N GLY A 32 -0.07 -27.76 -5.88
CA GLY A 32 -0.97 -28.83 -5.46
C GLY A 32 -1.94 -28.43 -4.34
N CYS A 33 -2.01 -27.16 -3.97
CA CYS A 33 -2.90 -26.65 -2.91
C CYS A 33 -4.20 -26.05 -3.47
N ASP A 34 -5.19 -25.90 -2.58
CA ASP A 34 -6.44 -25.20 -2.88
C ASP A 34 -6.34 -23.69 -2.66
N ALA A 35 -5.27 -23.22 -2.01
CA ALA A 35 -5.06 -21.82 -1.66
C ALA A 35 -3.96 -21.20 -2.52
N ILE A 36 -4.24 -20.02 -3.07
CA ILE A 36 -3.33 -19.21 -3.87
C ILE A 36 -3.14 -17.88 -3.15
N PHE A 37 -1.89 -17.48 -2.96
CA PHE A 37 -1.52 -16.25 -2.28
C PHE A 37 -1.07 -15.22 -3.30
N LEU A 38 -1.79 -14.12 -3.40
CA LEU A 38 -1.42 -13.00 -4.27
C LEU A 38 -0.44 -12.08 -3.55
N ASP A 39 0.51 -11.52 -4.29
CA ASP A 39 1.54 -10.62 -3.76
C ASP A 39 1.02 -9.22 -3.42
N CYS A 40 -0.24 -8.96 -3.75
CA CYS A 40 -0.87 -7.65 -3.56
C CYS A 40 -2.21 -7.78 -2.84
N PHE A 41 -2.51 -6.81 -2.01
CA PHE A 41 -3.79 -6.69 -1.29
C PHE A 41 -3.98 -5.24 -0.79
N PRO A 42 -5.24 -4.85 -0.48
CA PRO A 42 -6.48 -5.58 -0.70
C PRO A 42 -6.83 -5.67 -2.20
N ILE A 43 -7.48 -6.76 -2.58
CA ILE A 43 -7.98 -6.95 -3.94
C ILE A 43 -9.34 -6.28 -4.07
N LEU A 44 -9.51 -5.44 -5.07
CA LEU A 44 -10.79 -4.84 -5.41
C LEU A 44 -11.58 -5.74 -6.34
N GLU A 45 -10.95 -6.18 -7.43
CA GLU A 45 -11.56 -6.98 -8.48
C GLU A 45 -10.54 -7.90 -9.12
N ILE A 46 -10.98 -9.08 -9.58
CA ILE A 46 -10.21 -9.98 -10.44
C ILE A 46 -10.82 -9.90 -11.83
N ASP A 47 -10.01 -9.51 -12.81
CA ASP A 47 -10.41 -9.41 -14.22
C ASP A 47 -10.27 -10.74 -14.93
N ALA A 48 -9.18 -11.47 -14.67
CA ALA A 48 -8.97 -12.80 -15.22
C ALA A 48 -8.22 -13.69 -14.22
N PHE A 49 -8.64 -14.94 -14.16
CA PHE A 49 -7.99 -16.00 -13.41
C PHE A 49 -7.88 -17.25 -14.28
N MET A 50 -6.66 -17.73 -14.49
CA MET A 50 -6.37 -18.88 -15.33
C MET A 50 -5.46 -19.88 -14.61
N ILE A 51 -5.70 -21.17 -14.84
CA ILE A 51 -4.86 -22.28 -14.42
C ILE A 51 -4.63 -23.18 -15.63
N ASP A 52 -3.37 -23.44 -15.99
CA ASP A 52 -2.98 -24.19 -17.21
C ASP A 52 -3.67 -23.66 -18.48
N GLY A 53 -3.83 -22.33 -18.60
CA GLY A 53 -4.48 -21.69 -19.72
C GLY A 53 -6.04 -21.78 -19.71
N ASN A 54 -6.63 -22.45 -18.72
CA ASN A 54 -8.08 -22.55 -18.59
C ASN A 54 -8.60 -21.44 -17.66
N ILE A 55 -9.63 -20.73 -18.11
CA ILE A 55 -10.28 -19.68 -17.32
C ILE A 55 -11.06 -20.30 -16.16
N ILE A 56 -10.84 -19.79 -14.95
CA ILE A 56 -11.55 -20.15 -13.73
C ILE A 56 -12.64 -19.13 -13.48
N GLN A 57 -13.88 -19.63 -13.39
CA GLN A 57 -15.04 -18.77 -13.20
C GLN A 57 -15.16 -18.27 -11.74
N PRO A 58 -15.78 -17.10 -11.48
CA PRO A 58 -15.92 -16.55 -10.13
C PRO A 58 -16.66 -17.43 -9.13
N ASP A 59 -17.49 -18.36 -9.60
CA ASP A 59 -18.21 -19.32 -8.77
C ASP A 59 -17.36 -20.53 -8.34
N GLU A 60 -16.20 -20.76 -8.99
CA GLU A 60 -15.28 -21.85 -8.70
C GLU A 60 -14.29 -21.55 -7.58
N TYR A 61 -14.21 -20.29 -7.11
CA TYR A 61 -13.31 -19.89 -6.04
C TYR A 61 -13.94 -18.94 -5.05
N VAL A 62 -13.26 -18.73 -3.92
CA VAL A 62 -13.58 -17.72 -2.92
C VAL A 62 -12.38 -16.80 -2.78
N LEU A 63 -12.59 -15.50 -2.95
CA LEU A 63 -11.57 -14.48 -2.76
C LEU A 63 -11.71 -13.81 -1.40
N LYS A 64 -10.67 -13.88 -0.57
CA LYS A 64 -10.54 -13.05 0.63
C LYS A 64 -9.83 -11.75 0.27
N LYS A 65 -10.61 -10.77 -0.14
CA LYS A 65 -10.12 -9.47 -0.67
C LYS A 65 -9.09 -8.78 0.23
N SER A 66 -9.29 -8.81 1.55
CA SER A 66 -8.42 -8.10 2.51
C SER A 66 -7.01 -8.68 2.62
N THR A 67 -6.80 -9.93 2.25
CA THR A 67 -5.52 -10.63 2.40
C THR A 67 -4.95 -11.16 1.08
N GLY A 68 -5.65 -10.95 -0.05
CA GLY A 68 -5.20 -11.45 -1.34
C GLY A 68 -5.18 -12.99 -1.45
N ILE A 69 -6.01 -13.70 -0.66
CA ILE A 69 -6.04 -15.16 -0.69
C ILE A 69 -7.21 -15.62 -1.54
N ILE A 70 -6.93 -16.46 -2.53
CA ILE A 70 -7.93 -17.16 -3.34
C ILE A 70 -7.98 -18.61 -2.86
N ARG A 71 -9.19 -19.14 -2.62
CA ARG A 71 -9.40 -20.57 -2.37
C ARG A 71 -10.26 -21.18 -3.44
N LEU A 72 -9.76 -22.23 -4.06
CA LEU A 72 -10.51 -23.05 -5.01
C LEU A 72 -11.54 -23.93 -4.26
N LYS A 73 -12.76 -24.03 -4.76
CA LYS A 73 -13.85 -24.74 -4.06
C LYS A 73 -13.81 -26.27 -4.26
N SER A 74 -13.44 -26.73 -5.44
CA SER A 74 -13.62 -28.14 -5.81
C SER A 74 -12.41 -28.74 -6.52
N ARG A 75 -11.29 -28.05 -6.50
CA ARG A 75 -10.03 -28.46 -7.14
C ARG A 75 -8.81 -27.94 -6.36
N ILE A 76 -7.67 -28.47 -6.71
CA ILE A 76 -6.35 -27.96 -6.29
C ILE A 76 -5.62 -27.42 -7.52
N THR A 77 -4.62 -26.57 -7.31
CA THR A 77 -3.73 -26.16 -8.41
C THR A 77 -2.90 -27.37 -8.85
N PRO A 78 -2.79 -27.65 -10.15
CA PRO A 78 -1.83 -28.64 -10.64
C PRO A 78 -0.40 -28.18 -10.36
N TYR A 79 0.52 -29.10 -10.12
CA TYR A 79 1.94 -28.76 -10.06
C TYR A 79 2.41 -28.22 -11.42
N GLY A 80 3.06 -27.08 -11.43
CA GLY A 80 3.57 -26.48 -12.66
C GLY A 80 4.26 -25.16 -12.42
N VAL A 81 5.10 -24.73 -13.37
CA VAL A 81 5.81 -23.47 -13.33
C VAL A 81 5.00 -22.45 -14.14
N ALA A 82 4.74 -21.29 -13.54
CA ALA A 82 4.01 -20.17 -14.17
C ALA A 82 2.64 -20.57 -14.76
N ASN A 83 2.00 -21.57 -14.18
CA ASN A 83 0.75 -22.13 -14.70
C ASN A 83 -0.51 -21.52 -14.06
N VAL A 84 -0.35 -20.66 -13.05
CA VAL A 84 -1.43 -19.90 -12.42
C VAL A 84 -1.26 -18.43 -12.72
N ILE A 85 -2.23 -17.83 -13.41
CA ILE A 85 -2.21 -16.40 -13.78
C ILE A 85 -3.45 -15.73 -13.21
N VAL A 86 -3.24 -14.69 -12.41
CA VAL A 86 -4.32 -13.87 -11.84
C VAL A 86 -4.05 -12.41 -12.17
N SER A 87 -5.02 -11.75 -12.81
CA SER A 87 -4.95 -10.32 -13.07
C SER A 87 -6.19 -9.60 -12.54
N GLY A 88 -6.03 -8.33 -12.20
CA GLY A 88 -7.11 -7.54 -11.65
C GLY A 88 -6.65 -6.19 -11.12
N ILE A 89 -7.43 -5.67 -10.20
CA ILE A 89 -7.20 -4.36 -9.56
C ILE A 89 -7.06 -4.56 -8.05
N HIS A 90 -5.99 -4.02 -7.49
CA HIS A 90 -5.77 -3.99 -6.05
C HIS A 90 -5.64 -2.56 -5.51
N GLY A 91 -5.64 -2.41 -4.17
CA GLY A 91 -5.54 -1.14 -3.47
C GLY A 91 -6.87 -0.68 -2.88
N TYR A 92 -7.01 0.60 -2.68
CA TYR A 92 -8.20 1.19 -2.05
C TYR A 92 -8.95 2.07 -3.05
N SER A 93 -10.25 1.86 -3.20
CA SER A 93 -11.13 2.72 -4.02
C SER A 93 -11.20 4.15 -3.47
N LYS A 94 -11.05 4.30 -2.15
CA LYS A 94 -10.91 5.58 -1.47
C LYS A 94 -9.75 5.52 -0.50
N VAL A 95 -8.78 6.40 -0.66
CA VAL A 95 -7.62 6.49 0.24
C VAL A 95 -8.10 6.75 1.67
N PRO A 96 -7.67 5.95 2.67
CA PRO A 96 -8.08 6.13 4.05
C PRO A 96 -7.69 7.51 4.60
N ALA A 97 -8.55 8.11 5.41
CA ALA A 97 -8.33 9.46 5.96
C ALA A 97 -7.01 9.59 6.75
N LEU A 98 -6.58 8.52 7.43
CA LEU A 98 -5.31 8.48 8.14
C LEU A 98 -4.12 8.60 7.19
N VAL A 99 -4.18 7.94 6.02
CA VAL A 99 -3.15 8.03 4.98
C VAL A 99 -3.11 9.43 4.38
N GLN A 100 -4.28 10.03 4.11
CA GLN A 100 -4.36 11.42 3.66
C GLN A 100 -3.74 12.39 4.67
N LYS A 101 -4.01 12.18 5.97
CA LYS A 101 -3.40 12.97 7.04
C LYS A 101 -1.87 12.84 7.05
N ILE A 102 -1.34 11.62 6.94
CA ILE A 102 0.11 11.39 6.87
C ILE A 102 0.72 12.10 5.65
N ALA A 103 0.11 11.97 4.48
CA ALA A 103 0.56 12.66 3.26
C ALA A 103 0.61 14.18 3.47
N THR A 104 -0.43 14.77 4.06
CA THR A 104 -0.48 16.20 4.36
C THR A 104 0.63 16.62 5.31
N LEU A 105 0.92 15.83 6.36
CA LEU A 105 1.99 16.11 7.32
C LEU A 105 3.38 16.00 6.68
N ILE A 106 3.61 15.03 5.80
CA ILE A 106 4.86 14.89 5.04
C ILE A 106 5.07 16.11 4.13
N VAL A 107 4.06 16.50 3.35
CA VAL A 107 4.13 17.67 2.47
C VAL A 107 4.38 18.95 3.28
N ALA A 108 3.68 19.13 4.42
CA ALA A 108 3.88 20.28 5.29
C ALA A 108 5.30 20.33 5.85
N LYS A 109 5.86 19.17 6.27
CA LYS A 109 7.25 19.06 6.74
C LYS A 109 8.24 19.45 5.65
N THR A 110 8.07 18.92 4.43
CA THR A 110 8.93 19.23 3.27
C THR A 110 8.89 20.71 2.92
N ALA A 111 7.68 21.30 2.87
CA ALA A 111 7.49 22.72 2.59
C ALA A 111 8.14 23.62 3.64
N LEU A 112 8.02 23.26 4.92
CA LEU A 112 8.68 23.97 6.01
C LEU A 112 10.21 23.85 5.91
N SER A 113 10.75 22.67 5.64
CA SER A 113 12.20 22.46 5.47
C SER A 113 12.75 23.32 4.32
N ALA A 114 12.11 23.29 3.15
CA ALA A 114 12.53 24.10 2.01
C ALA A 114 12.49 25.62 2.30
N ARG A 115 11.52 26.07 3.11
CA ARG A 115 11.46 27.48 3.54
C ARG A 115 12.60 27.81 4.52
N PHE A 116 13.01 26.88 5.35
CA PHE A 116 14.15 27.08 6.27
C PHE A 116 15.47 27.18 5.53
N GLU A 117 15.75 26.29 4.58
CA GLU A 117 16.95 26.37 3.76
C GLU A 117 17.08 27.71 3.06
N SER A 118 15.97 28.26 2.57
CA SER A 118 15.97 29.60 1.93
C SER A 118 16.14 30.78 2.92
N LEU A 119 15.93 30.59 4.22
CA LEU A 119 16.07 31.62 5.25
C LEU A 119 17.42 31.58 5.95
N VAL A 120 18.15 30.46 5.90
CA VAL A 120 19.52 30.34 6.47
C VAL A 120 20.53 31.18 5.69
N ASP A 121 20.26 31.52 4.44
CA ASP A 121 21.05 32.47 3.65
C ASP A 121 20.89 33.96 4.07
N ASN A 122 19.91 34.26 4.95
CA ASN A 122 19.65 35.59 5.49
C ASN A 122 19.49 35.56 7.01
N GLU A 123 20.59 35.80 7.70
CA GLU A 123 20.79 36.21 9.12
C GLU A 123 19.62 36.01 10.14
N ASN A 124 19.92 35.18 11.13
CA ASN A 124 19.52 35.27 12.56
C ASN A 124 18.25 36.04 12.93
N ILE A 125 17.06 35.47 12.75
CA ILE A 125 15.90 35.87 13.57
C ILE A 125 14.89 34.71 13.66
N GLY A 126 14.62 34.18 14.86
CA GLY A 126 13.40 33.42 15.12
C GLY A 126 13.53 31.93 15.46
N ASP A 127 14.65 31.50 15.99
CA ASP A 127 15.03 30.09 16.19
C ASP A 127 14.07 29.28 17.12
N PHE A 128 13.44 29.93 18.09
CA PHE A 128 12.73 29.24 19.17
C PHE A 128 11.28 28.84 18.84
N SER A 129 10.54 29.63 18.08
CA SER A 129 9.14 29.34 17.74
C SER A 129 9.03 28.32 16.60
N GLN A 130 10.02 28.32 15.72
CA GLN A 130 10.08 27.47 14.54
C GLN A 130 10.49 26.05 14.95
N THR A 131 11.46 25.87 15.84
CA THR A 131 11.85 24.57 16.40
C THR A 131 10.68 23.88 17.11
N ARG A 132 9.82 24.63 17.81
CA ARG A 132 8.60 24.10 18.42
C ARG A 132 7.58 23.60 17.38
N SER A 133 7.44 24.32 16.27
CA SER A 133 6.52 23.92 15.19
C SER A 133 6.98 22.64 14.50
N PHE A 134 8.26 22.51 14.23
CA PHE A 134 8.86 21.28 13.68
C PHE A 134 8.71 20.08 14.62
N LYS A 135 8.99 20.26 15.89
CA LYS A 135 8.84 19.22 16.90
C LYS A 135 7.39 18.72 16.97
N LYS A 136 6.44 19.66 17.04
CA LYS A 136 5.02 19.34 17.07
C LYS A 136 4.57 18.56 15.82
N LEU A 137 5.06 18.96 14.65
CA LEU A 137 4.75 18.29 13.37
C LEU A 137 5.33 16.88 13.33
N ASN A 138 6.57 16.68 13.79
CA ASN A 138 7.20 15.37 13.87
C ASN A 138 6.45 14.47 14.87
N ASP A 139 6.13 14.96 16.05
CA ASP A 139 5.38 14.21 17.07
C ASP A 139 3.99 13.78 16.53
N GLU A 140 3.34 14.62 15.73
CA GLU A 140 2.05 14.30 15.12
C GLU A 140 2.18 13.28 14.00
N LEU A 141 3.24 13.38 13.19
CA LEU A 141 3.58 12.42 12.14
C LEU A 141 3.89 11.04 12.74
N ASP A 142 4.68 10.96 13.81
CA ASP A 142 5.02 9.72 14.51
C ASP A 142 3.78 9.04 15.11
N ARG A 143 2.87 9.83 15.69
CA ARG A 143 1.57 9.31 16.17
C ARG A 143 0.72 8.77 15.04
N ALA A 144 0.69 9.45 13.90
CA ALA A 144 -0.08 9.01 12.73
C ALA A 144 0.51 7.71 12.14
N TRP A 145 1.83 7.60 12.06
CA TRP A 145 2.52 6.37 11.63
C TRP A 145 2.27 5.20 12.59
N SER A 146 2.35 5.45 13.90
CA SER A 146 2.03 4.43 14.91
C SER A 146 0.59 3.95 14.80
N ALA A 147 -0.35 4.85 14.51
CA ALA A 147 -1.75 4.50 14.31
C ALA A 147 -1.96 3.69 13.02
N LEU A 148 -1.24 4.03 11.94
CA LEU A 148 -1.27 3.29 10.69
C LEU A 148 -0.74 1.86 10.89
N GLY A 149 0.41 1.71 11.53
CA GLY A 149 1.02 0.40 11.80
C GLY A 149 0.14 -0.51 12.65
N LYS A 150 -0.58 0.03 13.64
CA LYS A 150 -1.54 -0.74 14.45
C LYS A 150 -2.76 -1.22 13.63
N ARG A 151 -3.24 -0.38 12.70
CA ARG A 151 -4.46 -0.64 11.93
C ARG A 151 -4.25 -1.61 10.77
N TYR A 152 -3.06 -1.57 10.18
CA TYR A 152 -2.72 -2.31 8.95
C TYR A 152 -1.63 -3.37 9.15
N ARG A 153 -1.22 -3.65 10.39
CA ARG A 153 -0.38 -4.81 10.66
C ARG A 153 -1.14 -6.06 10.22
N VAL A 154 -0.73 -6.58 9.09
CA VAL A 154 -1.03 -7.97 8.73
C VAL A 154 -0.35 -8.80 9.80
N SER A 155 -1.13 -9.56 10.57
CA SER A 155 -0.59 -10.60 11.43
C SER A 155 0.15 -11.57 10.52
N THR A 156 1.45 -11.45 10.44
CA THR A 156 2.29 -12.54 9.95
C THR A 156 2.11 -13.67 10.97
N LEU A 157 1.29 -14.64 10.59
CA LEU A 157 1.26 -15.95 11.21
C LEU A 157 2.56 -16.68 10.87
#